data_74948bfaac88b1299662debe5f347a13
#
_entry.id   74948bfaac88b1299662debe5f347a13
#
_cell.length_a   1.000
_cell.length_b   1.000
_cell.length_c   1.000
_cell.angle_alpha   90.00
_cell.angle_beta   90.00
_cell.angle_gamma   90.00
#
_symmetry.space_group_name_H-M   'P 1'
#
loop_
_entity.id
_entity.type
_entity.pdbx_description
1 polymer ?
#
loop_
_entity_poly.entity_id
_entity_poly.type
_entity_poly.pdbx_seq_one_letter_code
_entity_poly.pdbx_strand_id
1 'polypeptide(L)'
;MSKKLDAVRKHLYAGIEDAGCYTSEDFKKFSREFKSMMLEQLKKVNGKDYKQNVGHYFISGFFKVDEQPYYICLSDVRYERPERINLLIRTAKDYKDYHGGMNHYVDFMTEDDVLVGRLPRA
;
A
#
# COMPACT_ATOMS: atom_id res chain seq x y z
N MET A 1 7.81 -13.14 9.95
CA MET A 1 8.04 -12.19 8.85
C MET A 1 7.24 -12.57 7.62
N SER A 2 6.69 -11.60 6.94
CA SER A 2 5.88 -11.85 5.74
C SER A 2 6.78 -12.04 4.53
N LYS A 3 6.69 -13.19 3.88
CA LYS A 3 7.41 -13.43 2.63
C LYS A 3 6.93 -12.53 1.50
N LYS A 4 5.64 -12.20 1.51
CA LYS A 4 5.04 -11.32 0.51
C LYS A 4 5.51 -9.89 0.67
N LEU A 5 5.61 -9.42 1.91
CA LEU A 5 6.13 -8.09 2.20
C LEU A 5 7.61 -8.01 1.80
N ASP A 6 8.40 -9.04 2.09
CA ASP A 6 9.79 -9.10 1.70
C ASP A 6 9.96 -9.05 0.17
N ALA A 7 9.10 -9.74 -0.57
CA ALA A 7 9.15 -9.72 -2.03
C ALA A 7 8.87 -8.31 -2.59
N VAL A 8 7.91 -7.61 -2.03
CA VAL A 8 7.62 -6.23 -2.42
C VAL A 8 8.80 -5.31 -2.11
N ARG A 9 9.35 -5.41 -0.91
CA ARG A 9 10.52 -4.62 -0.50
C ARG A 9 11.73 -4.88 -1.39
N LYS A 10 11.96 -6.13 -1.74
CA LYS A 10 13.07 -6.51 -2.62
C LYS A 10 12.98 -5.84 -3.98
N HIS A 11 11.78 -5.76 -4.53
CA HIS A 11 11.54 -5.03 -5.77
C HIS A 11 11.94 -3.56 -5.65
N LEU A 12 11.56 -2.93 -4.55
CA LEU A 12 11.87 -1.52 -4.33
C LEU A 12 13.38 -1.29 -4.14
N TYR A 13 14.06 -2.19 -3.45
CA TYR A 13 15.52 -2.08 -3.29
C TYR A 13 16.27 -2.27 -4.59
N ALA A 14 15.77 -3.15 -5.46
CA ALA A 14 16.42 -3.39 -6.75
C ALA A 14 16.27 -2.21 -7.72
N GLY A 15 15.37 -1.26 -7.38
CA GLY A 15 15.05 -0.17 -8.28
C GLY A 15 14.15 -0.68 -9.42
N ILE A 16 12.96 -0.14 -9.50
CA ILE A 16 12.02 -0.52 -10.54
C ILE A 16 12.22 0.44 -11.71
N GLU A 17 12.87 -0.03 -12.77
CA GLU A 17 12.92 0.71 -14.01
C GLU A 17 11.50 0.82 -14.57
N ASP A 18 11.18 1.96 -15.16
CA ASP A 18 9.83 2.22 -15.70
C ASP A 18 8.70 2.06 -14.65
N ALA A 19 9.02 2.16 -13.37
CA ALA A 19 8.03 1.99 -12.29
C ALA A 19 6.86 2.95 -12.44
N GLY A 20 7.08 4.10 -13.01
CA GLY A 20 6.05 5.09 -13.20
C GLY A 20 5.12 4.81 -14.36
N CYS A 21 5.40 3.82 -15.17
CA CYS A 21 4.52 3.47 -16.28
C CYS A 21 3.67 2.25 -15.89
N TYR A 22 2.38 2.47 -15.73
CA TYR A 22 1.48 1.38 -15.34
C TYR A 22 1.39 0.27 -16.39
N THR A 23 1.92 0.50 -17.59
CA THR A 23 1.98 -0.51 -18.64
C THR A 23 3.28 -1.30 -18.65
N SER A 24 4.29 -0.91 -17.86
CA SER A 24 5.54 -1.66 -17.82
C SER A 24 5.33 -3.02 -17.14
N GLU A 25 6.04 -4.02 -17.60
CA GLU A 25 5.93 -5.37 -17.02
C GLU A 25 6.42 -5.40 -15.58
N ASP A 26 7.48 -4.67 -15.26
CA ASP A 26 8.00 -4.59 -13.90
C ASP A 26 6.98 -3.98 -12.95
N PHE A 27 6.32 -2.92 -13.36
CA PHE A 27 5.32 -2.28 -12.51
C PHE A 27 4.08 -3.14 -12.36
N LYS A 28 3.67 -3.84 -13.42
CA LYS A 28 2.54 -4.78 -13.34
C LYS A 28 2.84 -5.90 -12.35
N LYS A 29 4.04 -6.46 -12.41
CA LYS A 29 4.46 -7.50 -11.47
C LYS A 29 4.49 -6.97 -10.04
N PHE A 30 5.07 -5.79 -9.84
CA PHE A 30 5.10 -5.13 -8.54
C PHE A 30 3.69 -4.91 -7.99
N SER A 31 2.77 -4.45 -8.83
CA SER A 31 1.39 -4.21 -8.43
C SER A 31 0.69 -5.48 -7.98
N ARG A 32 0.93 -6.59 -8.66
CA ARG A 32 0.37 -7.89 -8.27
C ARG A 32 0.92 -8.37 -6.93
N GLU A 33 2.22 -8.21 -6.74
CA GLU A 33 2.87 -8.60 -5.48
C GLU A 33 2.38 -7.70 -4.33
N PHE A 34 2.23 -6.41 -4.58
CA PHE A 34 1.69 -5.48 -3.59
C PHE A 34 0.27 -5.86 -3.18
N LYS A 35 -0.58 -6.19 -4.15
CA LYS A 35 -1.95 -6.64 -3.86
C LYS A 35 -1.94 -7.91 -3.01
N SER A 36 -1.11 -8.87 -3.36
CA SER A 36 -0.98 -10.13 -2.61
C SER A 36 -0.54 -9.87 -1.17
N MET A 37 0.42 -8.97 -0.99
CA MET A 37 0.89 -8.56 0.33
C MET A 37 -0.23 -7.89 1.13
N MET A 38 -0.97 -6.97 0.51
CA MET A 38 -2.07 -6.28 1.18
C MET A 38 -3.15 -7.25 1.63
N LEU A 39 -3.50 -8.23 0.80
CA LEU A 39 -4.48 -9.24 1.18
C LEU A 39 -4.02 -10.06 2.39
N GLU A 40 -2.72 -10.35 2.47
CA GLU A 40 -2.15 -11.03 3.64
C GLU A 40 -2.24 -10.16 4.88
N GLN A 41 -1.86 -8.89 4.77
CA GLN A 41 -1.93 -7.95 5.89
C GLN A 41 -3.36 -7.74 6.38
N LEU A 42 -4.32 -7.68 5.46
CA LEU A 42 -5.74 -7.51 5.80
C LEU A 42 -6.29 -8.68 6.60
N LYS A 43 -5.82 -9.90 6.35
CA LYS A 43 -6.24 -11.05 7.16
C LYS A 43 -5.87 -10.88 8.63
N LYS A 44 -4.76 -10.23 8.91
CA LYS A 44 -4.29 -10.01 10.28
C LYS A 44 -5.14 -9.02 11.06
N VAL A 45 -5.89 -8.15 10.36
CA VAL A 45 -6.75 -7.15 11.00
C VAL A 45 -8.23 -7.39 10.71
N ASN A 46 -8.58 -8.55 10.15
CA ASN A 46 -9.94 -8.88 9.73
C ASN A 46 -10.52 -7.87 8.74
N GLY A 47 -9.66 -7.37 7.86
CA GLY A 47 -10.05 -6.44 6.81
C GLY A 47 -10.75 -7.14 5.66
N LYS A 48 -11.56 -6.38 4.93
CA LYS A 48 -12.33 -6.90 3.78
C LYS A 48 -12.48 -5.84 2.71
N ASP A 49 -13.00 -6.29 1.56
CA ASP A 49 -13.39 -5.41 0.46
C ASP A 49 -12.24 -4.58 -0.09
N TYR A 50 -11.07 -5.18 -0.22
CA TYR A 50 -9.90 -4.49 -0.77
C TYR A 50 -10.08 -4.21 -2.26
N LYS A 51 -9.90 -2.95 -2.65
CA LYS A 51 -9.90 -2.52 -4.04
C LYS A 51 -8.63 -1.73 -4.31
N GLN A 52 -7.87 -2.15 -5.30
CA GLN A 52 -6.60 -1.52 -5.65
C GLN A 52 -6.71 -0.79 -6.97
N ASN A 53 -6.20 0.43 -6.99
CA ASN A 53 -6.06 1.24 -8.19
C ASN A 53 -4.59 1.46 -8.47
N VAL A 54 -4.20 1.34 -9.73
CA VAL A 54 -2.83 1.53 -10.16
C VAL A 54 -2.81 2.71 -11.13
N GLY A 55 -2.03 3.73 -10.82
CA GLY A 55 -1.84 4.88 -11.68
C GLY A 55 -0.39 5.01 -12.10
N HIS A 56 -0.04 6.15 -12.68
CA HIS A 56 1.36 6.46 -12.96
C HIS A 56 2.08 6.71 -11.64
N TYR A 57 3.10 5.90 -11.36
CA TYR A 57 4.01 6.12 -10.23
C TYR A 57 3.41 5.85 -8.85
N PHE A 58 2.18 5.38 -8.76
CA PHE A 58 1.58 5.13 -7.45
C PHE A 58 0.60 3.95 -7.47
N ILE A 59 0.38 3.40 -6.28
CA ILE A 59 -0.65 2.40 -6.04
C ILE A 59 -1.52 2.96 -4.91
N SER A 60 -2.83 2.94 -5.09
CA SER A 60 -3.76 3.30 -4.03
C SER A 60 -4.77 2.20 -3.82
N GLY A 61 -5.46 2.23 -2.69
CA GLY A 61 -6.45 1.22 -2.42
C GLY A 61 -7.41 1.64 -1.32
N PHE A 62 -8.52 0.91 -1.26
CA PHE A 62 -9.53 1.06 -0.21
C PHE A 62 -9.84 -0.30 0.40
N PHE A 63 -10.15 -0.30 1.66
CA PHE A 63 -10.60 -1.51 2.37
C PHE A 63 -11.44 -1.11 3.57
N LYS A 64 -12.03 -2.10 4.23
CA LYS A 64 -12.80 -1.88 5.46
C LYS A 64 -12.28 -2.75 6.59
N VAL A 65 -12.27 -2.19 7.79
CA VAL A 65 -12.05 -2.94 9.03
C VAL A 65 -13.16 -2.52 9.98
N ASP A 66 -13.94 -3.48 10.47
CA ASP A 66 -15.08 -3.22 11.37
C ASP A 66 -16.02 -2.13 10.81
N GLU A 67 -16.34 -2.24 9.54
CA GLU A 67 -17.22 -1.32 8.79
C GLU A 67 -16.64 0.09 8.59
N GLN A 68 -15.43 0.36 9.08
CA GLN A 68 -14.75 1.63 8.83
C GLN A 68 -13.96 1.55 7.53
N PRO A 69 -14.26 2.40 6.54
CA PRO A 69 -13.46 2.46 5.32
C PRO A 69 -12.11 3.13 5.56
N TYR A 70 -11.10 2.64 4.86
CA TYR A 70 -9.74 3.20 4.87
C TYR A 70 -9.25 3.40 3.46
N TYR A 71 -8.38 4.38 3.30
CA TYR A 71 -7.65 4.65 2.07
C TYR A 71 -6.17 4.46 2.31
N ILE A 72 -5.49 3.83 1.36
CA ILE A 72 -4.02 3.71 1.38
C ILE A 72 -3.44 4.24 0.08
N CYS A 73 -2.21 4.72 0.17
CA CYS A 73 -1.48 5.17 -1.01
C CYS A 73 0.02 4.93 -0.83
N LEU A 74 0.60 4.25 -1.79
CA LEU A 74 2.05 4.15 -1.95
C LEU A 74 2.39 4.99 -3.17
N SER A 75 2.93 6.21 -2.95
CA SER A 75 3.12 7.18 -4.01
C SER A 75 4.56 7.20 -4.49
N ASP A 76 4.70 7.44 -5.79
CA ASP A 76 5.92 7.79 -6.48
C ASP A 76 7.15 6.92 -6.15
N VAL A 77 7.00 5.62 -6.34
CA VAL A 77 8.08 4.65 -6.08
C VAL A 77 9.32 4.86 -6.93
N ARG A 78 9.26 5.75 -7.96
CA ARG A 78 10.42 6.01 -8.84
C ARG A 78 11.48 6.86 -8.18
N TYR A 79 11.05 7.89 -7.46
CA TYR A 79 11.92 8.95 -6.98
C TYR A 79 12.29 8.83 -5.51
N GLU A 80 11.50 8.06 -4.77
CA GLU A 80 11.80 7.87 -3.37
C GLU A 80 12.92 6.86 -3.19
N ARG A 81 13.81 7.15 -2.25
CA ARG A 81 14.83 6.19 -1.84
C ARG A 81 14.16 5.10 -1.00
N PRO A 82 14.64 3.85 -1.07
CA PRO A 82 14.05 2.79 -0.26
C PRO A 82 13.85 3.15 1.21
N GLU A 83 14.80 3.87 1.80
CA GLU A 83 14.73 4.28 3.21
C GLU A 83 13.69 5.37 3.50
N ARG A 84 13.02 5.90 2.47
CA ARG A 84 12.04 6.97 2.62
C ARG A 84 10.63 6.59 2.14
N ILE A 85 10.44 5.35 1.76
CA ILE A 85 9.14 4.94 1.24
C ILE A 85 8.17 4.71 2.38
N ASN A 86 7.09 5.46 2.38
CA ASN A 86 6.04 5.39 3.37
C ASN A 86 4.72 4.99 2.74
N LEU A 87 3.97 4.15 3.44
CA LEU A 87 2.60 3.87 3.08
C LEU A 87 1.69 4.84 3.83
N LEU A 88 0.93 5.63 3.07
CA LEU A 88 -0.09 6.49 3.65
C LEU A 88 -1.31 5.64 4.00
N ILE A 89 -1.83 5.80 5.20
CA ILE A 89 -3.10 5.21 5.62
C ILE A 89 -3.94 6.31 6.23
N ARG A 90 -5.22 6.36 5.88
CA ARG A 90 -6.15 7.28 6.52
C ARG A 90 -7.56 6.72 6.49
N THR A 91 -8.42 7.20 7.39
CA THR A 91 -9.83 6.86 7.35
C THR A 91 -10.49 7.53 6.14
N ALA A 92 -11.50 6.88 5.60
CA ALA A 92 -12.26 7.40 4.46
C ALA A 92 -13.75 7.28 4.77
N LYS A 93 -14.57 8.01 4.01
CA LYS A 93 -16.03 7.90 4.16
C LYS A 93 -16.56 6.71 3.37
N ASP A 94 -16.00 6.50 2.18
CA ASP A 94 -16.37 5.37 1.31
C ASP A 94 -15.25 5.12 0.29
N TYR A 95 -15.50 4.24 -0.65
CA TYR A 95 -14.51 3.85 -1.67
C TYR A 95 -14.19 4.92 -2.70
N LYS A 96 -14.86 6.05 -2.66
CA LYS A 96 -14.63 7.16 -3.59
C LYS A 96 -14.01 8.39 -2.90
N ASP A 97 -14.02 8.40 -1.59
CA ASP A 97 -13.56 9.55 -0.81
C ASP A 97 -12.10 9.33 -0.39
N TYR A 98 -11.18 9.83 -1.18
CA TYR A 98 -9.76 9.82 -0.83
C TYR A 98 -9.35 11.07 -0.04
N HIS A 99 -10.28 11.94 0.29
CA HIS A 99 -10.05 13.13 1.13
C HIS A 99 -10.51 12.91 2.57
N GLY A 100 -10.34 11.71 3.09
CA GLY A 100 -10.77 11.37 4.43
C GLY A 100 -9.93 11.98 5.53
N GLY A 101 -9.90 11.35 6.68
CA GLY A 101 -9.29 11.84 7.91
C GLY A 101 -7.80 12.20 7.86
N MET A 102 -7.18 12.24 9.02
CA MET A 102 -5.76 12.61 9.11
C MET A 102 -4.85 11.56 8.48
N ASN A 103 -3.81 12.03 7.79
CA ASN A 103 -2.81 11.14 7.21
C ASN A 103 -2.00 10.47 8.31
N HIS A 104 -1.80 9.17 8.16
CA HIS A 104 -0.93 8.38 9.00
C HIS A 104 0.07 7.65 8.10
N TYR A 105 1.35 7.81 8.37
CA TYR A 105 2.41 7.25 7.53
C TYR A 105 3.09 6.09 8.24
N VAL A 106 3.23 4.99 7.51
CA VAL A 106 3.94 3.80 8.00
C VAL A 106 5.21 3.65 7.19
N ASP A 107 6.34 3.48 7.88
CA ASP A 107 7.60 3.19 7.20
C ASP A 107 7.48 1.81 6.53
N PHE A 108 7.32 1.84 5.22
CA PHE A 108 7.05 0.64 4.45
C PHE A 108 8.22 -0.32 4.40
N MET A 109 9.45 0.19 4.58
CA MET A 109 10.64 -0.62 4.36
C MET A 109 11.15 -1.31 5.62
N THR A 110 10.80 -0.85 6.81
CA THR A 110 11.37 -1.37 8.06
C THR A 110 10.35 -1.98 9.02
N GLU A 111 9.07 -1.63 8.90
CA GLU A 111 8.05 -2.16 9.81
C GLU A 111 7.70 -3.61 9.49
N ASP A 112 7.53 -4.43 10.52
CA ASP A 112 7.18 -5.84 10.34
C ASP A 112 5.77 -6.03 9.78
N ASP A 113 4.84 -5.16 10.17
CA ASP A 113 3.48 -5.15 9.68
C ASP A 113 3.12 -3.75 9.18
N VAL A 114 2.38 -3.68 8.08
CA VAL A 114 1.97 -2.39 7.54
C VAL A 114 0.57 -1.98 7.98
N LEU A 115 -0.23 -2.90 8.49
CA LEU A 115 -1.60 -2.60 8.95
C LEU A 115 -1.81 -2.85 10.44
N VAL A 116 -1.26 -3.95 10.99
CA VAL A 116 -1.45 -4.30 12.40
C VAL A 116 -0.88 -3.22 13.29
N GLY A 117 -1.73 -2.65 14.14
CA GLY A 117 -1.32 -1.57 15.04
C GLY A 117 -1.05 -0.23 14.36
N ARG A 118 -1.36 -0.12 13.06
CA ARG A 118 -1.07 1.08 12.27
C ARG A 118 -2.32 1.80 11.77
N LEU A 119 -3.51 1.23 11.99
CA LEU A 119 -4.73 1.84 11.48
C LEU A 119 -5.12 3.07 12.30
N PRO A 120 -5.31 4.23 11.65
CA PRO A 120 -5.76 5.41 12.36
C PRO A 120 -7.20 5.27 12.82
N ARG A 121 -7.56 5.97 13.87
CA ARG A 121 -8.93 6.00 14.36
C ARG A 121 -9.72 7.10 13.65
N ALA A 122 -10.97 6.79 13.39
CA ALA A 122 -11.89 7.76 12.81
C ALA A 122 -12.21 8.88 13.80
#